data_3ff0172fe4f6d18203fadb683ba30923
#
_entry.id   3ff0172fe4f6d18203fadb683ba30923
#
_cell.length_a   1.000
_cell.length_b   1.000
_cell.length_c   1.000
_cell.angle_alpha   90.00
_cell.angle_beta   90.00
_cell.angle_gamma   90.00
#
_symmetry.space_group_name_H-M   'P 1'
#
loop_
_entity.id
_entity.type
_entity.pdbx_description
1 polymer ?
#
loop_
_entity_poly.entity_id
_entity_poly.type
_entity_poly.pdbx_seq_one_letter_code
_entity_poly.pdbx_strand_id
1 'polypeptide(L)'
;MKNLRPTALLAALALSGLMATAAQAADTLRIALPGPTTGPVAQYGSMVREGAFTAIEQINAAGGVNGQQLEGVVIDDACEPKQGPIAANRAINEDIHFVVGHVCSGATIAAAAIYDEEGVLMITPSATAPALTDGKNYEYIFRVTGRDDQQGPAAAQYILDVAKPKKVAILHDKQSYGQGIANAVRVTLEKAGLKPVLFEGINAGDADYSAIITKLRSQGVDFVYYGGYHPEMGLLLRQAAEQGVKAKFMGPEGAGNPDINAIAGNAVEGMLLTLPKDFSTDPANAAIVKAFQAKKRDASGAFQLSAYAAVQAIVDGIKATGSDDPEQVAKWLHANTVKTPVGELKWTAQGDLESYPYVVYTWHKDGSKTLAK
;
A
#
# COMPACT_ATOMS: atom_id res chain seq x y z
N MET A 1 87.85 -31.24 39.11
CA MET A 1 86.99 -32.43 39.25
C MET A 1 85.54 -31.97 39.05
N LYS A 2 84.84 -32.68 38.17
CA LYS A 2 83.42 -32.73 37.91
C LYS A 2 82.83 -31.55 37.11
N ASN A 3 82.55 -31.88 35.87
CA ASN A 3 81.76 -31.28 34.86
C ASN A 3 80.29 -31.07 35.29
N LEU A 4 79.67 -29.96 34.94
CA LEU A 4 78.22 -29.79 34.83
C LEU A 4 77.92 -29.19 33.49
N ARG A 5 77.22 -29.91 32.64
CA ARG A 5 76.71 -29.50 31.35
C ARG A 5 75.46 -28.57 31.53
N PRO A 6 75.24 -27.53 30.78
CA PRO A 6 73.98 -26.86 30.74
C PRO A 6 73.05 -27.51 29.69
N THR A 7 71.88 -27.94 30.13
CA THR A 7 70.76 -28.44 29.32
C THR A 7 70.08 -27.25 28.62
N ALA A 8 70.09 -27.28 27.29
CA ALA A 8 69.36 -26.33 26.48
C ALA A 8 67.84 -26.61 26.60
N LEU A 9 67.07 -25.61 27.09
CA LEU A 9 65.62 -25.57 26.99
C LEU A 9 65.23 -24.96 25.64
N LEU A 10 64.74 -25.81 24.72
CA LEU A 10 64.01 -25.37 23.54
C LEU A 10 62.62 -24.82 23.95
N ALA A 11 62.42 -23.52 23.92
CA ALA A 11 61.12 -22.90 24.00
C ALA A 11 60.47 -22.92 22.61
N ALA A 12 59.52 -23.82 22.37
CA ALA A 12 58.67 -23.80 21.20
C ALA A 12 57.66 -22.66 21.35
N LEU A 13 57.86 -21.52 20.66
CA LEU A 13 56.81 -20.52 20.48
C LEU A 13 55.75 -21.08 19.52
N ALA A 14 54.65 -21.52 20.07
CA ALA A 14 53.43 -21.73 19.30
C ALA A 14 52.88 -20.39 18.85
N LEU A 15 53.12 -20.03 17.61
CA LEU A 15 52.43 -18.90 16.94
C LEU A 15 51.00 -19.32 16.68
N SER A 16 50.12 -19.04 17.66
CA SER A 16 48.66 -19.10 17.45
C SER A 16 48.28 -17.92 16.59
N GLY A 17 48.25 -18.13 15.26
CA GLY A 17 47.66 -17.19 14.33
C GLY A 17 46.16 -17.02 14.62
N LEU A 18 45.79 -16.00 15.38
CA LEU A 18 44.42 -15.46 15.35
C LEU A 18 44.18 -14.94 13.91
N MET A 19 43.58 -15.76 13.07
CA MET A 19 42.85 -15.24 11.92
C MET A 19 41.69 -14.43 12.48
N ALA A 20 41.89 -13.11 12.68
CA ALA A 20 40.83 -12.16 12.75
C ALA A 20 40.16 -12.20 11.36
N THR A 21 39.10 -13.01 11.22
CA THR A 21 38.17 -12.79 10.14
C THR A 21 37.65 -11.38 10.34
N ALA A 22 38.17 -10.44 9.54
CA ALA A 22 37.52 -9.16 9.39
C ALA A 22 36.08 -9.50 9.01
N ALA A 23 35.16 -9.29 9.93
CA ALA A 23 33.76 -9.26 9.58
C ALA A 23 33.63 -8.08 8.60
N GLN A 24 33.70 -8.41 7.31
CA GLN A 24 33.35 -7.46 6.26
C GLN A 24 31.93 -7.06 6.61
N ALA A 25 31.72 -5.79 6.93
CA ALA A 25 30.37 -5.28 7.10
C ALA A 25 29.66 -5.70 5.82
N ALA A 26 28.70 -6.61 5.94
CA ALA A 26 27.92 -7.04 4.80
C ALA A 26 27.29 -5.76 4.24
N ASP A 27 27.51 -5.50 2.95
CA ASP A 27 26.87 -4.38 2.29
C ASP A 27 25.36 -4.47 2.54
N THR A 28 24.78 -3.38 2.98
CA THR A 28 23.35 -3.32 3.34
C THR A 28 22.56 -2.91 2.11
N LEU A 29 21.63 -3.75 1.67
CA LEU A 29 20.71 -3.39 0.60
C LEU A 29 19.62 -2.49 1.17
N ARG A 30 19.57 -1.24 0.70
CA ARG A 30 18.62 -0.24 1.17
C ARG A 30 17.35 -0.25 0.31
N ILE A 31 16.19 -0.17 0.97
CA ILE A 31 14.88 -0.05 0.32
C ILE A 31 14.22 1.24 0.83
N ALA A 32 13.93 2.18 -0.04
CA ALA A 32 13.19 3.37 0.33
C ALA A 32 11.71 3.03 0.57
N LEU A 33 11.14 3.59 1.63
CA LEU A 33 9.76 3.44 2.04
C LEU A 33 9.05 4.83 2.03
N PRO A 34 8.84 5.43 0.84
CA PRO A 34 8.17 6.72 0.75
C PRO A 34 6.66 6.55 0.97
N GLY A 35 6.10 7.48 1.72
CA GLY A 35 4.68 7.55 2.04
C GLY A 35 4.42 8.49 3.20
N PRO A 36 3.15 8.81 3.51
CA PRO A 36 2.85 9.78 4.54
C PRO A 36 3.27 9.28 5.93
N THR A 37 4.13 10.05 6.58
CA THR A 37 4.42 9.95 8.03
C THR A 37 3.73 11.06 8.78
N THR A 38 3.33 12.10 8.08
CA THR A 38 2.61 13.28 8.56
C THR A 38 1.30 13.48 7.78
N GLY A 39 0.45 14.38 8.27
CA GLY A 39 -0.83 14.72 7.64
C GLY A 39 -1.99 13.77 7.99
N PRO A 40 -3.19 14.06 7.44
CA PRO A 40 -4.45 13.43 7.87
C PRO A 40 -4.57 11.95 7.49
N VAL A 41 -3.70 11.45 6.60
CA VAL A 41 -3.70 10.06 6.12
C VAL A 41 -2.40 9.30 6.48
N ALA A 42 -1.65 9.78 7.49
CA ALA A 42 -0.39 9.17 7.96
C ALA A 42 -0.55 7.69 8.36
N GLN A 43 -1.74 7.27 8.77
CA GLN A 43 -2.04 5.88 9.13
C GLN A 43 -1.82 4.92 7.96
N TYR A 44 -2.11 5.31 6.72
CA TYR A 44 -1.84 4.46 5.56
C TYR A 44 -0.33 4.26 5.34
N GLY A 45 0.46 5.30 5.55
CA GLY A 45 1.92 5.17 5.56
C GLY A 45 2.41 4.24 6.68
N SER A 46 1.78 4.27 7.85
CA SER A 46 2.08 3.32 8.94
C SER A 46 1.80 1.88 8.52
N MET A 47 0.64 1.61 7.91
CA MET A 47 0.28 0.28 7.40
C MET A 47 1.33 -0.26 6.42
N VAL A 48 1.76 0.56 5.46
CA VAL A 48 2.79 0.17 4.48
C VAL A 48 4.14 -0.09 5.17
N ARG A 49 4.56 0.79 6.09
CA ARG A 49 5.80 0.59 6.84
C ARG A 49 5.77 -0.66 7.70
N GLU A 50 4.67 -0.95 8.38
CA GLU A 50 4.52 -2.16 9.18
C GLU A 50 4.68 -3.43 8.33
N GLY A 51 4.09 -3.45 7.14
CA GLY A 51 4.24 -4.54 6.20
C GLY A 51 5.67 -4.71 5.71
N ALA A 52 6.26 -3.63 5.22
CA ALA A 52 7.61 -3.63 4.68
C ALA A 52 8.65 -4.00 5.76
N PHE A 53 8.60 -3.40 6.95
CA PHE A 53 9.52 -3.76 8.03
C PHE A 53 9.33 -5.19 8.52
N THR A 54 8.11 -5.74 8.53
CA THR A 54 7.91 -7.15 8.91
C THR A 54 8.57 -8.08 7.90
N ALA A 55 8.48 -7.78 6.59
CA ALA A 55 9.18 -8.55 5.56
C ALA A 55 10.71 -8.43 5.71
N ILE A 56 11.23 -7.22 5.84
CA ILE A 56 12.66 -6.94 6.03
C ILE A 56 13.21 -7.69 7.25
N GLU A 57 12.53 -7.60 8.39
CA GLU A 57 12.94 -8.28 9.62
C GLU A 57 12.96 -9.81 9.47
N GLN A 58 11.98 -10.40 8.80
CA GLN A 58 11.95 -11.84 8.55
C GLN A 58 13.05 -12.30 7.58
N ILE A 59 13.28 -11.54 6.51
CA ILE A 59 14.33 -11.83 5.54
C ILE A 59 15.71 -11.73 6.21
N ASN A 60 15.94 -10.70 7.00
CA ASN A 60 17.17 -10.51 7.75
C ASN A 60 17.41 -11.63 8.78
N ALA A 61 16.35 -12.05 9.48
CA ALA A 61 16.43 -13.18 10.41
C ALA A 61 16.75 -14.53 9.71
N ALA A 62 16.41 -14.65 8.42
CA ALA A 62 16.74 -15.79 7.58
C ALA A 62 18.14 -15.70 6.92
N GLY A 63 18.93 -14.64 7.22
CA GLY A 63 20.29 -14.44 6.70
C GLY A 63 20.39 -13.37 5.60
N GLY A 64 19.32 -12.63 5.33
CA GLY A 64 19.29 -11.56 4.33
C GLY A 64 19.10 -12.07 2.89
N VAL A 65 19.55 -11.31 1.91
CA VAL A 65 19.52 -11.64 0.50
C VAL A 65 20.93 -11.63 -0.08
N ASN A 66 21.37 -12.71 -0.71
CA ASN A 66 22.72 -12.87 -1.27
C ASN A 66 23.85 -12.46 -0.29
N GLY A 67 23.64 -12.67 1.03
CA GLY A 67 24.59 -12.29 2.08
C GLY A 67 24.49 -10.85 2.59
N GLN A 68 23.63 -10.03 2.00
CA GLN A 68 23.36 -8.64 2.43
C GLN A 68 22.17 -8.60 3.39
N GLN A 69 22.23 -7.70 4.38
CA GLN A 69 21.07 -7.35 5.21
C GLN A 69 20.26 -6.28 4.51
N LEU A 70 18.94 -6.28 4.74
CA LEU A 70 18.04 -5.25 4.22
C LEU A 70 17.87 -4.12 5.23
N GLU A 71 17.80 -2.88 4.75
CA GLU A 71 17.47 -1.69 5.54
C GLU A 71 16.32 -0.92 4.90
N GLY A 72 15.25 -0.65 5.67
CA GLY A 72 14.15 0.20 5.23
C GLY A 72 14.41 1.68 5.56
N VAL A 73 14.40 2.56 4.58
CA VAL A 73 14.62 4.00 4.72
C VAL A 73 13.31 4.75 4.56
N VAL A 74 12.77 5.28 5.65
CA VAL A 74 11.49 6.00 5.64
C VAL A 74 11.66 7.40 5.05
N ILE A 75 10.79 7.76 4.09
CA ILE A 75 10.74 9.07 3.47
C ILE A 75 9.32 9.60 3.52
N ASP A 76 9.11 10.77 4.12
CA ASP A 76 7.79 11.39 4.18
C ASP A 76 7.46 12.10 2.85
N ASP A 77 6.29 11.81 2.29
CA ASP A 77 5.72 12.53 1.15
C ASP A 77 4.40 13.24 1.51
N ALA A 78 3.98 13.17 2.76
CA ALA A 78 2.75 13.74 3.30
C ALA A 78 1.47 13.43 2.47
N CYS A 79 1.52 12.42 1.58
CA CYS A 79 0.45 12.14 0.59
C CYS A 79 0.23 13.28 -0.43
N GLU A 80 1.21 14.15 -0.60
CA GLU A 80 1.11 15.35 -1.43
C GLU A 80 1.80 15.14 -2.79
N PRO A 81 1.12 15.40 -3.93
CA PRO A 81 1.74 15.22 -5.26
C PRO A 81 3.06 16.00 -5.43
N LYS A 82 3.17 17.20 -4.85
CA LYS A 82 4.39 18.03 -4.90
C LYS A 82 5.56 17.46 -4.09
N GLN A 83 5.29 16.59 -3.10
CA GLN A 83 6.31 15.94 -2.28
C GLN A 83 6.84 14.65 -2.92
N GLY A 84 6.07 14.02 -3.83
CA GLY A 84 6.49 12.82 -4.54
C GLY A 84 7.86 12.97 -5.22
N PRO A 85 8.07 13.99 -6.09
CA PRO A 85 9.37 14.24 -6.71
C PRO A 85 10.50 14.52 -5.71
N ILE A 86 10.21 15.19 -4.60
CA ILE A 86 11.19 15.48 -3.56
C ILE A 86 11.65 14.18 -2.89
N ALA A 87 10.68 13.30 -2.56
CA ALA A 87 10.98 12.01 -1.96
C ALA A 87 11.75 11.09 -2.93
N ALA A 88 11.40 11.10 -4.23
CA ALA A 88 12.10 10.34 -5.25
C ALA A 88 13.58 10.81 -5.38
N ASN A 89 13.79 12.09 -5.55
CA ASN A 89 15.15 12.64 -5.62
C ASN A 89 15.97 12.38 -4.35
N ARG A 90 15.32 12.33 -3.18
CA ARG A 90 16.00 11.96 -1.95
C ARG A 90 16.47 10.51 -1.98
N ALA A 91 15.62 9.56 -2.40
CA ALA A 91 16.01 8.16 -2.52
C ALA A 91 17.21 7.99 -3.50
N ILE A 92 17.14 8.64 -4.66
CA ILE A 92 18.20 8.62 -5.67
C ILE A 92 19.51 9.22 -5.14
N ASN A 93 19.45 10.39 -4.50
CA ASN A 93 20.62 11.03 -3.92
C ASN A 93 21.28 10.24 -2.78
N GLU A 94 20.50 9.37 -2.13
CA GLU A 94 20.99 8.44 -1.12
C GLU A 94 21.42 7.08 -1.72
N ASP A 95 21.51 6.97 -3.05
CA ASP A 95 21.92 5.75 -3.79
C ASP A 95 21.02 4.54 -3.47
N ILE A 96 19.70 4.77 -3.40
CA ILE A 96 18.71 3.72 -3.13
C ILE A 96 18.03 3.35 -4.45
N HIS A 97 18.18 2.10 -4.87
CA HIS A 97 17.72 1.60 -6.16
C HIS A 97 16.39 0.81 -6.08
N PHE A 98 15.88 0.54 -4.88
CA PHE A 98 14.62 -0.18 -4.66
C PHE A 98 13.68 0.63 -3.78
N VAL A 99 12.43 0.72 -4.20
CA VAL A 99 11.40 1.51 -3.54
C VAL A 99 10.15 0.67 -3.31
N VAL A 100 9.66 0.65 -2.08
CA VAL A 100 8.33 0.14 -1.71
C VAL A 100 7.45 1.32 -1.28
N GLY A 101 6.66 1.81 -2.17
CA GLY A 101 5.89 3.05 -2.08
C GLY A 101 5.62 3.61 -3.49
N HIS A 102 5.15 4.81 -3.63
CA HIS A 102 4.49 5.63 -2.60
C HIS A 102 3.12 5.06 -2.21
N VAL A 103 2.46 5.68 -1.25
CA VAL A 103 1.15 5.23 -0.76
C VAL A 103 0.02 5.85 -1.57
N CYS A 104 0.00 7.17 -1.67
CA CYS A 104 -1.08 7.92 -2.31
C CYS A 104 -0.84 8.07 -3.81
N SER A 105 -1.86 7.82 -4.63
CA SER A 105 -1.74 7.85 -6.10
C SER A 105 -1.17 9.16 -6.64
N GLY A 106 -1.55 10.31 -6.07
CA GLY A 106 -1.05 11.60 -6.51
C GLY A 106 0.48 11.75 -6.36
N ALA A 107 1.04 11.35 -5.20
CA ALA A 107 2.47 11.36 -4.96
C ALA A 107 3.20 10.30 -5.82
N THR A 108 2.61 9.10 -5.94
CA THR A 108 3.17 8.01 -6.76
C THR A 108 3.29 8.42 -8.24
N ILE A 109 2.22 8.99 -8.82
CA ILE A 109 2.23 9.45 -10.22
C ILE A 109 3.31 10.50 -10.46
N ALA A 110 3.46 11.44 -9.51
CA ALA A 110 4.43 12.52 -9.64
C ALA A 110 5.90 12.03 -9.49
N ALA A 111 6.12 10.94 -8.76
CA ALA A 111 7.45 10.36 -8.52
C ALA A 111 7.86 9.33 -9.60
N ALA A 112 6.89 8.63 -10.18
CA ALA A 112 7.14 7.45 -11.02
C ALA A 112 8.05 7.70 -12.21
N ALA A 113 7.87 8.81 -12.95
CA ALA A 113 8.72 9.14 -14.10
C ALA A 113 10.18 9.34 -13.69
N ILE A 114 10.42 9.93 -12.52
CA ILE A 114 11.77 10.19 -12.00
C ILE A 114 12.45 8.85 -11.66
N TYR A 115 11.76 7.95 -10.99
CA TYR A 115 12.30 6.62 -10.69
C TYR A 115 12.61 5.82 -11.97
N ASP A 116 11.68 5.85 -12.94
CA ASP A 116 11.87 5.12 -14.19
C ASP A 116 13.05 5.65 -15.01
N GLU A 117 13.19 6.99 -15.13
CA GLU A 117 14.28 7.65 -15.81
C GLU A 117 15.65 7.36 -15.17
N GLU A 118 15.71 7.19 -13.86
CA GLU A 118 16.94 6.93 -13.09
C GLU A 118 17.19 5.42 -12.85
N GLY A 119 16.36 4.54 -13.44
CA GLY A 119 16.50 3.09 -13.31
C GLY A 119 16.26 2.57 -11.91
N VAL A 120 15.43 3.23 -11.12
CA VAL A 120 15.06 2.83 -9.75
C VAL A 120 13.78 2.01 -9.79
N LEU A 121 13.84 0.76 -9.32
CA LEU A 121 12.70 -0.12 -9.28
C LEU A 121 11.73 0.27 -8.15
N MET A 122 10.54 0.71 -8.52
CA MET A 122 9.46 1.06 -7.57
C MET A 122 8.32 0.06 -7.63
N ILE A 123 7.93 -0.48 -6.49
CA ILE A 123 6.70 -1.27 -6.33
C ILE A 123 5.77 -0.55 -5.35
N THR A 124 4.65 -0.02 -5.86
CA THR A 124 3.65 0.56 -4.96
C THR A 124 2.70 -0.51 -4.41
N PRO A 125 2.50 -0.54 -3.07
CA PRO A 125 1.58 -1.49 -2.45
C PRO A 125 0.13 -1.00 -2.37
N SER A 126 -0.16 0.24 -2.80
CA SER A 126 -1.44 0.90 -2.51
C SER A 126 -1.94 1.90 -3.55
N ALA A 127 -1.09 2.43 -4.43
CA ALA A 127 -1.54 3.39 -5.44
C ALA A 127 -2.30 2.70 -6.57
N THR A 128 -3.60 2.98 -6.69
CA THR A 128 -4.55 2.28 -7.56
C THR A 128 -4.92 3.06 -8.82
N ALA A 129 -4.60 4.37 -8.90
CA ALA A 129 -5.01 5.20 -10.04
C ALA A 129 -4.45 4.67 -11.37
N PRO A 130 -5.30 4.48 -12.41
CA PRO A 130 -4.86 4.06 -13.74
C PRO A 130 -3.83 4.99 -14.36
N ALA A 131 -3.91 6.29 -14.09
CA ALA A 131 -2.99 7.30 -14.61
C ALA A 131 -1.52 7.09 -14.23
N LEU A 132 -1.22 6.20 -13.27
CA LEU A 132 0.16 5.82 -12.96
C LEU A 132 0.85 5.14 -14.15
N THR A 133 0.12 4.27 -14.84
CA THR A 133 0.67 3.38 -15.89
C THR A 133 0.04 3.60 -17.26
N ASP A 134 -1.18 4.16 -17.35
CA ASP A 134 -1.87 4.39 -18.60
C ASP A 134 -1.10 5.32 -19.54
N GLY A 135 -0.81 4.82 -20.75
CA GLY A 135 -0.06 5.57 -21.75
C GLY A 135 1.41 5.78 -21.41
N LYS A 136 1.93 5.03 -20.45
CA LYS A 136 3.34 5.02 -20.04
C LYS A 136 4.04 3.76 -20.54
N ASN A 137 5.34 3.89 -20.77
CA ASN A 137 6.21 2.76 -21.13
C ASN A 137 7.28 2.59 -20.04
N TYR A 138 6.85 2.56 -18.80
CA TYR A 138 7.74 2.38 -17.65
C TYR A 138 8.28 0.95 -17.60
N GLU A 139 9.57 0.82 -17.34
CA GLU A 139 10.26 -0.47 -17.18
C GLU A 139 10.43 -0.86 -15.71
N TYR A 140 10.47 0.13 -14.80
CA TYR A 140 10.83 -0.04 -13.39
C TYR A 140 9.65 0.20 -12.44
N ILE A 141 8.44 0.46 -12.95
CA ILE A 141 7.29 0.83 -12.13
C ILE A 141 6.29 -0.32 -12.07
N PHE A 142 6.02 -0.80 -10.85
CA PHE A 142 5.13 -1.94 -10.58
C PHE A 142 4.12 -1.60 -9.48
N ARG A 143 3.04 -2.38 -9.41
CA ARG A 143 2.10 -2.35 -8.28
C ARG A 143 1.76 -3.75 -7.79
N VAL A 144 1.52 -3.88 -6.49
CA VAL A 144 1.00 -5.11 -5.86
C VAL A 144 -0.38 -4.88 -5.26
N THR A 145 -1.14 -4.04 -5.92
CA THR A 145 -2.56 -3.75 -5.67
C THR A 145 -3.32 -3.69 -6.99
N GLY A 146 -4.64 -3.76 -6.93
CA GLY A 146 -5.47 -3.60 -8.12
C GLY A 146 -5.57 -2.13 -8.56
N ARG A 147 -6.28 -1.91 -9.66
CA ARG A 147 -6.52 -0.59 -10.25
C ARG A 147 -7.94 -0.10 -9.94
N ASP A 148 -8.14 1.22 -9.96
CA ASP A 148 -9.46 1.84 -9.78
C ASP A 148 -10.47 1.40 -10.84
N ASP A 149 -10.02 1.10 -12.05
CA ASP A 149 -10.86 0.58 -13.14
C ASP A 149 -11.20 -0.93 -13.01
N GLN A 150 -10.67 -1.60 -11.98
CA GLN A 150 -11.11 -2.91 -11.49
C GLN A 150 -12.02 -2.74 -10.26
N GLN A 151 -11.64 -1.87 -9.32
CA GLN A 151 -12.36 -1.64 -8.07
C GLN A 151 -13.68 -0.90 -8.29
N GLY A 152 -13.70 0.15 -9.12
CA GLY A 152 -14.90 0.92 -9.41
C GLY A 152 -16.05 0.09 -9.99
N PRO A 153 -15.80 -0.77 -11.00
CA PRO A 153 -16.79 -1.75 -11.46
C PRO A 153 -17.29 -2.70 -10.39
N ALA A 154 -16.43 -3.18 -9.47
CA ALA A 154 -16.85 -4.04 -8.36
C ALA A 154 -17.81 -3.31 -7.41
N ALA A 155 -17.54 -2.05 -7.08
CA ALA A 155 -18.45 -1.20 -6.31
C ALA A 155 -19.78 -0.97 -7.05
N ALA A 156 -19.71 -0.62 -8.34
CA ALA A 156 -20.89 -0.37 -9.16
C ALA A 156 -21.78 -1.62 -9.29
N GLN A 157 -21.16 -2.80 -9.46
CA GLN A 157 -21.90 -4.06 -9.53
C GLN A 157 -22.66 -4.35 -8.24
N TYR A 158 -22.06 -4.11 -7.06
CA TYR A 158 -22.77 -4.23 -5.78
C TYR A 158 -23.93 -3.24 -5.68
N ILE A 159 -23.72 -1.99 -6.12
CA ILE A 159 -24.79 -0.97 -6.14
C ILE A 159 -25.96 -1.43 -7.00
N LEU A 160 -25.70 -1.99 -8.18
CA LEU A 160 -26.72 -2.44 -9.13
C LEU A 160 -27.47 -3.69 -8.66
N ASP A 161 -26.76 -4.68 -8.13
CA ASP A 161 -27.31 -6.00 -7.88
C ASP A 161 -27.86 -6.17 -6.46
N VAL A 162 -27.22 -5.52 -5.48
CA VAL A 162 -27.51 -5.72 -4.07
C VAL A 162 -28.18 -4.48 -3.47
N ALA A 163 -27.56 -3.32 -3.52
CA ALA A 163 -28.09 -2.12 -2.88
C ALA A 163 -29.34 -1.59 -3.58
N LYS A 164 -29.40 -1.63 -4.92
CA LYS A 164 -30.53 -1.25 -5.77
C LYS A 164 -31.18 0.10 -5.39
N PRO A 165 -30.40 1.16 -5.24
CA PRO A 165 -30.90 2.45 -4.81
C PRO A 165 -31.79 3.07 -5.90
N LYS A 166 -32.66 4.02 -5.48
CA LYS A 166 -33.47 4.81 -6.40
C LYS A 166 -32.74 6.04 -6.92
N LYS A 167 -31.90 6.64 -6.07
CA LYS A 167 -31.16 7.88 -6.37
C LYS A 167 -29.75 7.84 -5.82
N VAL A 168 -28.79 7.63 -6.70
CA VAL A 168 -27.35 7.62 -6.37
C VAL A 168 -26.74 9.00 -6.52
N ALA A 169 -25.99 9.43 -5.53
CA ALA A 169 -25.02 10.52 -5.66
C ALA A 169 -23.61 9.96 -5.61
N ILE A 170 -22.71 10.57 -6.37
CA ILE A 170 -21.27 10.27 -6.34
C ILE A 170 -20.53 11.54 -5.97
N LEU A 171 -19.74 11.47 -4.90
CA LEU A 171 -18.88 12.53 -4.43
C LEU A 171 -17.42 12.13 -4.56
N HIS A 172 -16.51 13.10 -4.63
CA HIS A 172 -15.07 12.85 -4.62
C HIS A 172 -14.28 14.02 -4.00
N ASP A 173 -13.05 13.75 -3.54
CA ASP A 173 -12.17 14.71 -2.89
C ASP A 173 -11.36 15.61 -3.84
N LYS A 174 -11.61 15.53 -5.14
CA LYS A 174 -10.88 16.23 -6.22
C LYS A 174 -9.41 15.80 -6.39
N GLN A 175 -8.93 14.84 -5.61
CA GLN A 175 -7.58 14.30 -5.77
C GLN A 175 -7.54 13.23 -6.87
N SER A 176 -6.35 12.92 -7.37
CA SER A 176 -6.17 11.94 -8.48
C SER A 176 -6.80 10.59 -8.17
N TYR A 177 -6.64 10.09 -6.94
CA TYR A 177 -7.26 8.86 -6.49
C TYR A 177 -8.78 8.95 -6.39
N GLY A 178 -9.27 9.83 -5.51
CA GLY A 178 -10.70 9.88 -5.20
C GLY A 178 -11.57 10.26 -6.40
N GLN A 179 -11.11 11.20 -7.24
CA GLN A 179 -11.80 11.53 -8.48
C GLN A 179 -11.75 10.40 -9.50
N GLY A 180 -10.61 9.69 -9.59
CA GLY A 180 -10.43 8.55 -10.51
C GLY A 180 -11.38 7.42 -10.20
N ILE A 181 -11.41 6.94 -8.95
CA ILE A 181 -12.28 5.85 -8.52
C ILE A 181 -13.77 6.23 -8.60
N ALA A 182 -14.13 7.46 -8.20
CA ALA A 182 -15.50 7.96 -8.33
C ALA A 182 -15.97 7.97 -9.79
N ASN A 183 -15.10 8.38 -10.72
CA ASN A 183 -15.39 8.36 -12.15
C ASN A 183 -15.53 6.93 -12.68
N ALA A 184 -14.72 5.97 -12.23
CA ALA A 184 -14.85 4.56 -12.62
C ALA A 184 -16.19 3.98 -12.20
N VAL A 185 -16.67 4.28 -10.99
CA VAL A 185 -18.01 3.90 -10.52
C VAL A 185 -19.09 4.55 -11.38
N ARG A 186 -19.00 5.88 -11.61
CA ARG A 186 -19.96 6.63 -12.42
C ARG A 186 -20.13 6.04 -13.81
N VAL A 187 -19.01 5.84 -14.51
CA VAL A 187 -19.02 5.32 -15.89
C VAL A 187 -19.64 3.91 -15.94
N THR A 188 -19.36 3.07 -14.95
CA THR A 188 -19.93 1.72 -14.88
C THR A 188 -21.43 1.74 -14.62
N LEU A 189 -21.91 2.57 -13.69
CA LEU A 189 -23.34 2.73 -13.42
C LEU A 189 -24.09 3.29 -14.64
N GLU A 190 -23.54 4.32 -15.29
CA GLU A 190 -24.14 4.93 -16.50
C GLU A 190 -24.25 3.93 -17.64
N LYS A 191 -23.22 3.10 -17.88
CA LYS A 191 -23.25 2.02 -18.87
C LYS A 191 -24.35 0.99 -18.60
N ALA A 192 -24.65 0.75 -17.31
CA ALA A 192 -25.74 -0.14 -16.89
C ALA A 192 -27.12 0.55 -16.84
N GLY A 193 -27.22 1.82 -17.24
CA GLY A 193 -28.48 2.58 -17.28
C GLY A 193 -28.83 3.29 -15.97
N LEU A 194 -28.02 3.20 -14.92
CA LEU A 194 -28.22 3.92 -13.65
C LEU A 194 -27.42 5.24 -13.67
N LYS A 195 -28.07 6.34 -14.01
CA LYS A 195 -27.42 7.65 -14.02
C LYS A 195 -27.44 8.28 -12.62
N PRO A 196 -26.28 8.61 -12.02
CA PRO A 196 -26.24 9.36 -10.76
C PRO A 196 -26.95 10.70 -10.87
N VAL A 197 -27.73 11.06 -9.85
CA VAL A 197 -28.43 12.37 -9.82
C VAL A 197 -27.47 13.50 -9.48
N LEU A 198 -26.29 13.17 -8.94
CA LEU A 198 -25.25 14.11 -8.56
C LEU A 198 -23.87 13.47 -8.78
N PHE A 199 -22.95 14.21 -9.41
CA PHE A 199 -21.53 13.93 -9.45
C PHE A 199 -20.78 15.22 -9.11
N GLU A 200 -20.19 15.29 -7.90
CA GLU A 200 -19.63 16.54 -7.39
C GLU A 200 -18.39 16.33 -6.52
N GLY A 201 -17.42 17.27 -6.66
CA GLY A 201 -16.21 17.27 -5.85
C GLY A 201 -16.35 18.14 -4.60
N ILE A 202 -15.94 17.59 -3.46
CA ILE A 202 -15.73 18.33 -2.21
C ILE A 202 -14.24 18.69 -2.07
N ASN A 203 -13.89 19.64 -1.21
CA ASN A 203 -12.48 19.90 -0.94
C ASN A 203 -11.98 19.00 0.20
N ALA A 204 -10.90 18.29 -0.04
CA ALA A 204 -10.23 17.56 1.03
C ALA A 204 -9.74 18.53 2.12
N GLY A 205 -9.90 18.13 3.38
CA GLY A 205 -9.49 18.92 4.54
C GLY A 205 -10.48 19.97 5.01
N ASP A 206 -11.62 20.18 4.32
CA ASP A 206 -12.69 21.03 4.84
C ASP A 206 -13.32 20.38 6.10
N ALA A 207 -13.64 21.20 7.11
CA ALA A 207 -14.28 20.73 8.33
C ALA A 207 -15.81 20.64 8.21
N ASP A 208 -16.40 21.32 7.23
CA ASP A 208 -17.85 21.45 7.06
C ASP A 208 -18.28 21.09 5.64
N TYR A 209 -19.13 20.07 5.55
CA TYR A 209 -19.76 19.57 4.33
C TYR A 209 -21.28 19.79 4.31
N SER A 210 -21.82 20.65 5.17
CA SER A 210 -23.26 20.91 5.32
C SER A 210 -23.96 21.30 4.01
N ALA A 211 -23.26 22.04 3.14
CA ALA A 211 -23.80 22.46 1.85
C ALA A 211 -24.11 21.26 0.93
N ILE A 212 -23.13 20.34 0.77
CA ILE A 212 -23.33 19.15 -0.06
C ILE A 212 -24.37 18.20 0.56
N ILE A 213 -24.39 18.05 1.89
CA ILE A 213 -25.37 17.23 2.60
C ILE A 213 -26.78 17.76 2.44
N THR A 214 -26.97 19.09 2.51
CA THR A 214 -28.25 19.74 2.23
C THR A 214 -28.71 19.45 0.79
N LYS A 215 -27.78 19.44 -0.17
CA LYS A 215 -28.06 19.10 -1.57
C LYS A 215 -28.49 17.64 -1.72
N LEU A 216 -27.78 16.70 -1.06
CA LEU A 216 -28.16 15.27 -1.03
C LEU A 216 -29.59 15.09 -0.49
N ARG A 217 -29.89 15.76 0.63
CA ARG A 217 -31.23 15.71 1.26
C ARG A 217 -32.31 16.28 0.34
N SER A 218 -32.10 17.45 -0.26
CA SER A 218 -33.09 18.11 -1.12
C SER A 218 -33.41 17.32 -2.38
N GLN A 219 -32.44 16.54 -2.89
CA GLN A 219 -32.65 15.65 -4.03
C GLN A 219 -33.20 14.28 -3.65
N GLY A 220 -33.33 13.98 -2.35
CA GLY A 220 -33.80 12.69 -1.86
C GLY A 220 -32.89 11.54 -2.22
N VAL A 221 -31.57 11.76 -2.13
CA VAL A 221 -30.54 10.74 -2.37
C VAL A 221 -30.64 9.66 -1.31
N ASP A 222 -30.65 8.40 -1.73
CA ASP A 222 -30.73 7.21 -0.83
C ASP A 222 -29.43 6.38 -0.83
N PHE A 223 -28.49 6.70 -1.73
CA PHE A 223 -27.18 6.08 -1.76
C PHE A 223 -26.11 7.09 -2.18
N VAL A 224 -25.00 7.13 -1.43
CA VAL A 224 -23.83 7.99 -1.71
C VAL A 224 -22.61 7.10 -1.90
N TYR A 225 -21.97 7.18 -3.07
CA TYR A 225 -20.61 6.71 -3.24
C TYR A 225 -19.66 7.90 -3.05
N TYR A 226 -18.65 7.73 -2.22
CA TYR A 226 -17.61 8.75 -2.02
C TYR A 226 -16.24 8.18 -2.41
N GLY A 227 -15.59 8.78 -3.40
CA GLY A 227 -14.21 8.51 -3.77
C GLY A 227 -13.27 9.43 -3.00
N GLY A 228 -12.42 8.87 -2.16
CA GLY A 228 -11.49 9.61 -1.33
C GLY A 228 -11.08 8.85 -0.07
N TYR A 229 -10.61 9.60 0.91
CA TYR A 229 -10.03 9.05 2.13
C TYR A 229 -10.99 9.11 3.33
N HIS A 230 -10.61 8.39 4.41
CA HIS A 230 -11.43 8.26 5.62
C HIS A 230 -11.74 9.56 6.37
N PRO A 231 -10.90 10.62 6.40
CA PRO A 231 -11.23 11.83 7.14
C PRO A 231 -12.50 12.50 6.63
N GLU A 232 -12.60 12.71 5.33
CA GLU A 232 -13.78 13.32 4.70
C GLU A 232 -14.98 12.39 4.75
N MET A 233 -14.79 11.07 4.53
CA MET A 233 -15.87 10.09 4.64
C MET A 233 -16.47 10.09 6.04
N GLY A 234 -15.64 10.15 7.07
CA GLY A 234 -16.10 10.22 8.47
C GLY A 234 -16.91 11.47 8.76
N LEU A 235 -16.47 12.63 8.25
CA LEU A 235 -17.21 13.89 8.36
C LEU A 235 -18.53 13.87 7.60
N LEU A 236 -18.54 13.33 6.38
CA LEU A 236 -19.76 13.18 5.59
C LEU A 236 -20.79 12.32 6.31
N LEU A 237 -20.38 11.17 6.85
CA LEU A 237 -21.25 10.28 7.63
C LEU A 237 -21.84 10.97 8.85
N ARG A 238 -20.99 11.62 9.66
CA ARG A 238 -21.42 12.33 10.87
C ARG A 238 -22.41 13.44 10.56
N GLN A 239 -22.04 14.34 9.65
CA GLN A 239 -22.87 15.50 9.32
C GLN A 239 -24.15 15.11 8.58
N ALA A 240 -24.13 14.04 7.78
CA ALA A 240 -25.33 13.47 7.17
C ALA A 240 -26.31 12.96 8.23
N ALA A 241 -25.81 12.25 9.22
CA ALA A 241 -26.64 11.78 10.35
C ALA A 241 -27.23 12.93 11.17
N GLU A 242 -26.41 13.95 11.49
CA GLU A 242 -26.84 15.17 12.19
C GLU A 242 -27.94 15.93 11.45
N GLN A 243 -27.89 15.95 10.11
CA GLN A 243 -28.91 16.59 9.27
C GLN A 243 -30.07 15.66 8.86
N GLY A 244 -30.10 14.43 9.38
CA GLY A 244 -31.20 13.49 9.14
C GLY A 244 -31.23 12.89 7.72
N VAL A 245 -30.12 12.89 7.00
CA VAL A 245 -29.98 12.19 5.71
C VAL A 245 -29.90 10.70 5.95
N LYS A 246 -30.83 9.95 5.32
CA LYS A 246 -30.94 8.47 5.48
C LYS A 246 -30.40 7.72 4.26
N ALA A 247 -29.31 8.22 3.66
CA ALA A 247 -28.63 7.52 2.58
C ALA A 247 -27.66 6.46 3.13
N LYS A 248 -27.48 5.37 2.39
CA LYS A 248 -26.35 4.47 2.59
C LYS A 248 -25.10 5.10 1.99
N PHE A 249 -23.98 4.92 2.66
CA PHE A 249 -22.68 5.40 2.17
C PHE A 249 -21.77 4.23 1.80
N MET A 250 -21.05 4.38 0.71
CA MET A 250 -20.05 3.44 0.23
C MET A 250 -18.78 4.19 -0.19
N GLY A 251 -17.63 3.63 0.15
CA GLY A 251 -16.33 4.15 -0.26
C GLY A 251 -15.38 3.07 -0.75
N PRO A 252 -14.22 3.48 -1.29
CA PRO A 252 -13.13 2.57 -1.64
C PRO A 252 -12.23 2.28 -0.43
N GLU A 253 -11.13 1.54 -0.63
CA GLU A 253 -10.17 1.19 0.43
C GLU A 253 -9.60 2.42 1.15
N GLY A 254 -9.45 3.56 0.47
CA GLY A 254 -9.03 4.82 1.07
C GLY A 254 -9.96 5.36 2.16
N ALA A 255 -11.21 4.85 2.24
CA ALA A 255 -12.12 5.16 3.33
C ALA A 255 -12.07 4.11 4.47
N GLY A 256 -11.36 2.99 4.26
CA GLY A 256 -11.33 1.85 5.18
C GLY A 256 -10.21 1.92 6.22
N ASN A 257 -10.20 2.95 7.05
CA ASN A 257 -9.23 3.12 8.13
C ASN A 257 -9.95 3.16 9.49
N PRO A 258 -9.45 2.46 10.53
CA PRO A 258 -10.07 2.46 11.87
C PRO A 258 -10.30 3.85 12.48
N ASP A 259 -9.52 4.86 12.13
CA ASP A 259 -9.67 6.23 12.63
C ASP A 259 -11.02 6.84 12.21
N ILE A 260 -11.67 6.32 11.17
CA ILE A 260 -13.01 6.77 10.76
C ILE A 260 -14.03 6.63 11.89
N ASN A 261 -13.86 5.64 12.77
CA ASN A 261 -14.76 5.42 13.90
C ASN A 261 -14.75 6.59 14.90
N ALA A 262 -13.57 7.18 15.13
CA ALA A 262 -13.45 8.37 15.98
C ALA A 262 -14.07 9.62 15.33
N ILE A 263 -14.04 9.73 14.00
CA ILE A 263 -14.56 10.87 13.24
C ILE A 263 -16.08 10.79 13.08
N ALA A 264 -16.57 9.64 12.63
CA ALA A 264 -17.99 9.43 12.31
C ALA A 264 -18.84 9.04 13.54
N GLY A 265 -18.22 8.50 14.59
CA GLY A 265 -18.93 7.96 15.73
C GLY A 265 -19.91 6.85 15.30
N ASN A 266 -21.12 6.85 15.86
CA ASN A 266 -22.13 5.84 15.53
C ASN A 266 -22.61 5.88 14.07
N ALA A 267 -22.37 6.97 13.35
CA ALA A 267 -22.80 7.11 11.95
C ALA A 267 -21.99 6.22 10.97
N VAL A 268 -20.89 5.62 11.42
CA VAL A 268 -20.10 4.69 10.63
C VAL A 268 -20.79 3.33 10.46
N GLU A 269 -21.73 2.98 11.36
CA GLU A 269 -22.38 1.66 11.33
C GLU A 269 -23.10 1.41 10.01
N GLY A 270 -22.73 0.31 9.35
CA GLY A 270 -23.32 -0.08 8.07
C GLY A 270 -22.74 0.61 6.85
N MET A 271 -21.65 1.39 6.99
CA MET A 271 -20.89 1.92 5.86
C MET A 271 -20.36 0.76 5.02
N LEU A 272 -20.47 0.89 3.70
CA LEU A 272 -19.97 -0.09 2.75
C LEU A 272 -18.58 0.32 2.24
N LEU A 273 -17.73 -0.67 2.02
CA LEU A 273 -16.38 -0.46 1.49
C LEU A 273 -16.04 -1.52 0.45
N THR A 274 -15.41 -1.11 -0.65
CA THR A 274 -14.64 -2.04 -1.47
C THR A 274 -13.23 -2.14 -0.92
N LEU A 275 -12.82 -3.35 -0.58
CA LEU A 275 -11.48 -3.67 -0.09
C LEU A 275 -10.92 -4.88 -0.84
N PRO A 276 -9.61 -5.08 -0.83
CA PRO A 276 -9.05 -6.38 -1.16
C PRO A 276 -9.65 -7.49 -0.26
N LYS A 277 -9.61 -8.72 -0.76
CA LYS A 277 -9.87 -9.87 0.11
C LYS A 277 -8.95 -9.81 1.33
N ASP A 278 -9.46 -10.13 2.50
CA ASP A 278 -8.66 -10.20 3.72
C ASP A 278 -7.75 -11.44 3.69
N PHE A 279 -6.54 -11.24 3.22
CA PHE A 279 -5.52 -12.30 3.11
C PHE A 279 -4.94 -12.72 4.46
N SER A 280 -5.16 -11.94 5.54
CA SER A 280 -4.68 -12.31 6.89
C SER A 280 -5.41 -13.53 7.45
N THR A 281 -6.58 -13.82 6.93
CA THR A 281 -7.39 -14.99 7.30
C THR A 281 -7.01 -16.27 6.54
N ASP A 282 -6.14 -16.18 5.55
CA ASP A 282 -5.66 -17.35 4.80
C ASP A 282 -4.71 -18.19 5.68
N PRO A 283 -4.99 -19.49 5.89
CA PRO A 283 -4.12 -20.37 6.67
C PRO A 283 -2.67 -20.40 6.16
N ALA A 284 -2.44 -20.20 4.86
CA ALA A 284 -1.10 -20.14 4.29
C ALA A 284 -0.27 -18.96 4.83
N ASN A 285 -0.93 -17.92 5.28
CA ASN A 285 -0.30 -16.71 5.83
C ASN A 285 -0.11 -16.73 7.35
N ALA A 286 -0.48 -17.83 8.04
CA ALA A 286 -0.47 -17.89 9.51
C ALA A 286 0.90 -17.55 10.11
N ALA A 287 2.01 -17.98 9.49
CA ALA A 287 3.36 -17.67 9.95
C ALA A 287 3.70 -16.17 9.82
N ILE A 288 3.27 -15.53 8.73
CA ILE A 288 3.47 -14.11 8.48
C ILE A 288 2.62 -13.30 9.47
N VAL A 289 1.34 -13.64 9.63
CA VAL A 289 0.44 -13.00 10.60
C VAL A 289 1.01 -13.08 12.02
N LYS A 290 1.57 -14.22 12.41
CA LYS A 290 2.26 -14.37 13.70
C LYS A 290 3.47 -13.44 13.84
N ALA A 291 4.22 -13.20 12.75
CA ALA A 291 5.35 -12.28 12.77
C ALA A 291 4.89 -10.83 12.99
N PHE A 292 3.79 -10.40 12.36
CA PHE A 292 3.16 -9.11 12.64
C PHE A 292 2.77 -9.00 14.11
N GLN A 293 2.04 -9.98 14.63
CA GLN A 293 1.57 -10.00 16.03
C GLN A 293 2.72 -9.95 17.04
N ALA A 294 3.84 -10.65 16.77
CA ALA A 294 5.02 -10.62 17.62
C ALA A 294 5.63 -9.21 17.77
N LYS A 295 5.38 -8.33 16.82
CA LYS A 295 5.78 -6.92 16.82
C LYS A 295 4.65 -5.97 17.19
N LYS A 296 3.50 -6.49 17.63
CA LYS A 296 2.27 -5.72 17.92
C LYS A 296 1.78 -4.92 16.71
N ARG A 297 1.97 -5.48 15.50
CA ARG A 297 1.48 -4.95 14.23
C ARG A 297 0.23 -5.71 13.81
N ASP A 298 -0.66 -5.06 13.06
CA ASP A 298 -1.83 -5.69 12.45
C ASP A 298 -1.48 -6.17 11.03
N ALA A 299 -2.00 -7.33 10.63
CA ALA A 299 -1.87 -7.86 9.27
C ALA A 299 -3.17 -7.74 8.46
N SER A 300 -4.29 -7.33 9.10
CA SER A 300 -5.64 -7.35 8.50
C SER A 300 -6.04 -6.07 7.79
N GLY A 301 -5.21 -5.03 7.86
CA GLY A 301 -5.47 -3.76 7.17
C GLY A 301 -5.29 -3.86 5.65
N ALA A 302 -5.63 -2.78 4.97
CA ALA A 302 -5.70 -2.77 3.51
C ALA A 302 -4.33 -2.95 2.81
N PHE A 303 -3.21 -2.52 3.46
CA PHE A 303 -1.93 -2.38 2.77
C PHE A 303 -0.74 -3.11 3.42
N GLN A 304 -0.90 -3.72 4.59
CA GLN A 304 0.20 -4.37 5.29
C GLN A 304 0.76 -5.55 4.51
N LEU A 305 -0.12 -6.48 4.10
CA LEU A 305 0.33 -7.67 3.38
C LEU A 305 0.77 -7.37 1.95
N SER A 306 0.21 -6.35 1.28
CA SER A 306 0.70 -5.90 -0.02
C SER A 306 2.08 -5.24 0.08
N ALA A 307 2.36 -4.47 1.14
CA ALA A 307 3.69 -3.92 1.38
C ALA A 307 4.72 -5.02 1.70
N TYR A 308 4.33 -6.02 2.48
CA TYR A 308 5.13 -7.22 2.69
C TYR A 308 5.45 -7.90 1.35
N ALA A 309 4.43 -8.10 0.52
CA ALA A 309 4.56 -8.73 -0.80
C ALA A 309 5.46 -7.94 -1.76
N ALA A 310 5.44 -6.61 -1.69
CA ALA A 310 6.32 -5.76 -2.50
C ALA A 310 7.80 -5.97 -2.15
N VAL A 311 8.14 -6.00 -0.85
CA VAL A 311 9.51 -6.33 -0.41
C VAL A 311 9.90 -7.75 -0.84
N GLN A 312 9.00 -8.72 -0.64
CA GLN A 312 9.23 -10.11 -1.05
C GLN A 312 9.49 -10.21 -2.56
N ALA A 313 8.71 -9.52 -3.40
CA ALA A 313 8.88 -9.55 -4.85
C ALA A 313 10.26 -9.03 -5.29
N ILE A 314 10.74 -7.93 -4.69
CA ILE A 314 12.09 -7.42 -4.92
C ILE A 314 13.13 -8.47 -4.54
N VAL A 315 13.03 -9.04 -3.35
CA VAL A 315 14.00 -10.02 -2.82
C VAL A 315 13.99 -11.32 -3.63
N ASP A 316 12.83 -11.79 -4.05
CA ASP A 316 12.72 -12.99 -4.90
C ASP A 316 13.34 -12.74 -6.28
N GLY A 317 13.18 -11.54 -6.85
CA GLY A 317 13.86 -11.12 -8.08
C GLY A 317 15.38 -11.10 -7.91
N ILE A 318 15.90 -10.49 -6.85
CA ILE A 318 17.35 -10.45 -6.53
C ILE A 318 17.91 -11.86 -6.37
N LYS A 319 17.21 -12.76 -5.66
CA LYS A 319 17.63 -14.16 -5.49
C LYS A 319 17.65 -14.92 -6.81
N ALA A 320 16.64 -14.70 -7.64
CA ALA A 320 16.48 -15.42 -8.90
C ALA A 320 17.51 -15.00 -9.94
N THR A 321 17.85 -13.71 -10.00
CA THR A 321 18.85 -13.16 -10.91
C THR A 321 20.28 -13.30 -10.37
N GLY A 322 20.44 -13.46 -9.07
CA GLY A 322 21.74 -13.41 -8.39
C GLY A 322 22.36 -12.02 -8.36
N SER A 323 21.58 -10.97 -8.64
CA SER A 323 22.02 -9.58 -8.80
C SER A 323 21.05 -8.62 -8.10
N ASP A 324 21.56 -7.55 -7.52
CA ASP A 324 20.82 -6.40 -6.98
C ASP A 324 20.74 -5.24 -7.99
N ASP A 325 21.01 -5.51 -9.27
CA ASP A 325 20.77 -4.59 -10.37
C ASP A 325 19.26 -4.46 -10.65
N PRO A 326 18.66 -3.26 -10.49
CA PRO A 326 17.23 -3.03 -10.68
C PRO A 326 16.74 -3.43 -12.08
N GLU A 327 17.54 -3.27 -13.12
CA GLU A 327 17.18 -3.63 -14.50
C GLU A 327 16.96 -5.14 -14.62
N GLN A 328 17.87 -5.95 -14.05
CA GLN A 328 17.73 -7.40 -14.07
C GLN A 328 16.53 -7.87 -13.25
N VAL A 329 16.30 -7.24 -12.08
CA VAL A 329 15.15 -7.54 -11.23
C VAL A 329 13.83 -7.16 -11.92
N ALA A 330 13.74 -5.97 -12.53
CA ALA A 330 12.56 -5.53 -13.27
C ALA A 330 12.23 -6.47 -14.44
N LYS A 331 13.21 -6.83 -15.26
CA LYS A 331 13.04 -7.81 -16.35
C LYS A 331 12.55 -9.17 -15.84
N TRP A 332 13.08 -9.61 -14.70
CA TRP A 332 12.63 -10.86 -14.08
C TRP A 332 11.19 -10.77 -13.61
N LEU A 333 10.79 -9.68 -12.96
CA LEU A 333 9.40 -9.46 -12.50
C LEU A 333 8.41 -9.46 -13.68
N HIS A 334 8.73 -8.79 -14.79
CA HIS A 334 7.89 -8.80 -15.99
C HIS A 334 7.71 -10.20 -16.59
N ALA A 335 8.70 -11.09 -16.44
CA ALA A 335 8.70 -12.42 -17.06
C ALA A 335 8.14 -13.52 -16.16
N ASN A 336 8.00 -13.29 -14.86
CA ASN A 336 7.74 -14.34 -13.89
C ASN A 336 6.50 -14.05 -13.01
N THR A 337 5.97 -15.11 -12.42
CA THR A 337 4.93 -15.03 -11.38
C THR A 337 5.57 -15.19 -10.01
N VAL A 338 5.23 -14.32 -9.07
CA VAL A 338 5.75 -14.34 -7.69
C VAL A 338 4.65 -14.78 -6.74
N LYS A 339 4.91 -15.81 -5.94
CA LYS A 339 3.99 -16.27 -4.88
C LYS A 339 4.18 -15.43 -3.63
N THR A 340 3.12 -14.78 -3.19
CA THR A 340 3.14 -13.85 -2.06
C THR A 340 1.96 -14.07 -1.10
N PRO A 341 1.96 -13.45 0.08
CA PRO A 341 0.81 -13.52 0.98
C PRO A 341 -0.48 -12.92 0.41
N VAL A 342 -0.42 -12.08 -0.61
CA VAL A 342 -1.60 -11.54 -1.29
C VAL A 342 -1.97 -12.32 -2.56
N GLY A 343 -1.40 -13.50 -2.73
CA GLY A 343 -1.64 -14.39 -3.87
C GLY A 343 -0.47 -14.40 -4.85
N GLU A 344 -0.72 -14.93 -6.02
CA GLU A 344 0.24 -14.95 -7.12
C GLU A 344 0.23 -13.60 -7.84
N LEU A 345 1.37 -12.93 -7.87
CA LEU A 345 1.55 -11.66 -8.57
C LEU A 345 2.09 -11.96 -9.97
N LYS A 346 1.37 -11.51 -10.97
CA LYS A 346 1.78 -11.54 -12.37
C LYS A 346 1.47 -10.18 -12.99
N TRP A 347 2.49 -9.59 -13.57
CA TRP A 347 2.39 -8.22 -14.08
C TRP A 347 2.18 -8.20 -15.60
N THR A 348 1.39 -7.23 -16.04
CA THR A 348 1.31 -6.81 -17.44
C THR A 348 2.62 -6.13 -17.88
N ALA A 349 2.77 -5.87 -19.16
CA ALA A 349 3.90 -5.10 -19.68
C ALA A 349 4.00 -3.68 -19.07
N GLN A 350 2.92 -3.15 -18.52
CA GLN A 350 2.88 -1.84 -17.86
C GLN A 350 3.18 -1.89 -16.35
N GLY A 351 3.48 -3.07 -15.78
CA GLY A 351 3.73 -3.23 -14.35
C GLY A 351 2.45 -3.29 -13.49
N ASP A 352 1.27 -3.38 -14.10
CA ASP A 352 0.01 -3.58 -13.40
C ASP A 352 -0.23 -5.07 -13.14
N LEU A 353 -0.96 -5.42 -12.08
CA LEU A 353 -1.40 -6.81 -11.89
C LEU A 353 -2.46 -7.19 -12.92
N GLU A 354 -2.34 -8.39 -13.50
CA GLU A 354 -3.33 -8.92 -14.45
C GLU A 354 -4.73 -9.04 -13.83
N SER A 355 -4.82 -9.32 -12.53
CA SER A 355 -6.08 -9.36 -11.78
C SER A 355 -5.84 -9.10 -10.30
N TYR A 356 -6.85 -8.53 -9.64
CA TYR A 356 -6.83 -8.32 -8.20
C TYR A 356 -8.25 -8.42 -7.63
N PRO A 357 -8.48 -9.22 -6.57
CA PRO A 357 -9.82 -9.47 -6.06
C PRO A 357 -10.28 -8.34 -5.13
N TYR A 358 -11.33 -7.63 -5.54
CA TYR A 358 -12.05 -6.70 -4.68
C TYR A 358 -13.37 -7.30 -4.22
N VAL A 359 -13.69 -7.10 -2.95
CA VAL A 359 -14.95 -7.52 -2.32
C VAL A 359 -15.57 -6.38 -1.53
N VAL A 360 -16.88 -6.44 -1.31
CA VAL A 360 -17.57 -5.41 -0.53
C VAL A 360 -17.71 -5.87 0.91
N TYR A 361 -17.33 -4.99 1.83
CA TYR A 361 -17.50 -5.18 3.27
C TYR A 361 -18.50 -4.19 3.84
N THR A 362 -19.17 -4.60 4.90
CA THR A 362 -19.87 -3.70 5.81
C THR A 362 -18.94 -3.36 6.97
N TRP A 363 -18.78 -2.08 7.25
CA TRP A 363 -17.98 -1.57 8.37
C TRP A 363 -18.86 -1.35 9.60
N HIS A 364 -18.35 -1.68 10.77
CA HIS A 364 -19.05 -1.61 12.02
C HIS A 364 -18.44 -0.60 13.00
N LYS A 365 -19.27 -0.09 13.90
CA LYS A 365 -18.87 0.91 14.92
C LYS A 365 -17.83 0.41 15.93
N ASP A 366 -17.61 -0.89 16.02
CA ASP A 366 -16.55 -1.49 16.83
C ASP A 366 -15.22 -1.62 16.08
N GLY A 367 -15.15 -1.13 14.83
CA GLY A 367 -13.99 -1.20 13.95
C GLY A 367 -13.86 -2.52 13.19
N SER A 368 -14.77 -3.47 13.40
CA SER A 368 -14.80 -4.71 12.64
C SER A 368 -15.39 -4.52 11.25
N LYS A 369 -15.10 -5.46 10.35
CA LYS A 369 -15.68 -5.52 9.01
C LYS A 369 -16.21 -6.92 8.73
N THR A 370 -17.35 -7.01 8.07
CA THR A 370 -17.95 -8.28 7.62
C THR A 370 -18.23 -8.22 6.13
N LEU A 371 -18.17 -9.35 5.43
CA LEU A 371 -18.57 -9.40 4.02
C LEU A 371 -20.01 -8.90 3.88
N ALA A 372 -20.21 -7.93 2.99
CA ALA A 372 -21.54 -7.42 2.70
C ALA A 372 -22.37 -8.50 1.96
N LYS A 373 -23.65 -8.59 2.36
CA LYS A 373 -24.62 -9.58 1.81
C LYS A 373 -25.52 -8.91 0.80
#